data_2e25224fc4dd38ccd88891f04eef5843
#
_entry.id   2e25224fc4dd38ccd88891f04eef5843
#
_cell.length_a   1.000
_cell.length_b   1.000
_cell.length_c   1.000
_cell.angle_alpha   90.00
_cell.angle_beta   90.00
_cell.angle_gamma   90.00
#
_symmetry.space_group_name_H-M   'P 1'
#
loop_
_entity.id
_entity.type
_entity.pdbx_description
1 polymer ?
#
loop_
_entity_poly.entity_id
_entity_poly.type
_entity_poly.pdbx_seq_one_letter_code
_entity_poly.pdbx_strand_id
1 'polypeptide(L)'
;MATLDVLTYGFALSTDQGSFGYSTNSLLRVGNNNILVDTGPSSRRPFLVKSLKAKGLEPADIDIVVLTHMHWDHCQNTDLFTDARVLVNPTEIDYARSPNKWDLAVAAGMADMMRNMKVDTVSEGDKIVDG
;
A
#
# COMPACT_ATOMS: atom_id res chain seq x y z
N MET A 1 18.25 3.74 -14.01
CA MET A 1 18.78 3.20 -12.73
C MET A 1 17.61 3.17 -11.74
N ALA A 2 17.41 2.05 -11.04
CA ALA A 2 16.39 1.95 -10.02
C ALA A 2 16.97 2.33 -8.65
N THR A 3 16.16 3.00 -7.81
CA THR A 3 16.51 3.30 -6.40
C THR A 3 15.40 2.84 -5.48
N LEU A 4 15.76 2.45 -4.26
CA LEU A 4 14.84 2.05 -3.19
C LEU A 4 15.09 2.92 -1.96
N ASP A 5 14.04 3.56 -1.47
CA ASP A 5 14.03 4.29 -0.21
C ASP A 5 12.98 3.66 0.73
N VAL A 6 13.34 3.41 1.98
CA VAL A 6 12.37 3.08 3.02
C VAL A 6 11.80 4.39 3.58
N LEU A 7 10.51 4.62 3.38
CA LEU A 7 9.82 5.83 3.85
C LEU A 7 9.44 5.74 5.33
N THR A 8 8.89 4.60 5.71
CA THR A 8 8.54 4.31 7.11
C THR A 8 8.93 2.86 7.42
N TYR A 9 9.59 2.66 8.55
CA TYR A 9 9.97 1.33 8.99
C TYR A 9 8.79 0.65 9.70
N GLY A 10 8.54 -0.60 9.34
CA GLY A 10 7.55 -1.45 10.00
C GLY A 10 7.92 -1.74 11.45
N PHE A 11 6.92 -2.03 12.23
CA PHE A 11 7.06 -2.39 13.63
C PHE A 11 6.05 -3.50 13.96
N ALA A 12 6.51 -4.60 14.53
CA ALA A 12 5.66 -5.72 14.90
C ALA A 12 5.52 -5.78 16.43
N LEU A 13 4.29 -5.62 16.91
CA LEU A 13 3.94 -5.81 18.31
C LEU A 13 2.62 -6.55 18.43
N SER A 14 2.64 -7.69 19.08
CA SER A 14 1.43 -8.41 19.46
C SER A 14 1.41 -8.60 20.96
N THR A 15 0.24 -8.41 21.56
CA THR A 15 -0.03 -8.59 22.99
C THR A 15 -1.27 -9.46 23.17
N ASP A 16 -1.61 -9.78 24.41
CA ASP A 16 -2.88 -10.43 24.77
C ASP A 16 -4.13 -9.58 24.47
N GLN A 17 -3.94 -8.28 24.17
CA GLN A 17 -5.01 -7.34 23.83
C GLN A 17 -5.10 -7.03 22.34
N GLY A 18 -4.25 -7.62 21.51
CA GLY A 18 -4.28 -7.45 20.06
C GLY A 18 -2.92 -7.14 19.44
N SER A 19 -2.94 -6.84 18.14
CA SER A 19 -1.77 -6.44 17.36
C SER A 19 -1.73 -4.94 17.19
N PHE A 20 -0.58 -4.31 17.48
CA PHE A 20 -0.30 -2.89 17.39
C PHE A 20 0.79 -2.58 16.34
N GLY A 21 1.11 -3.55 15.52
CA GLY A 21 2.12 -3.41 14.47
C GLY A 21 1.66 -2.57 13.29
N TYR A 22 2.58 -2.27 12.40
CA TYR A 22 2.32 -1.64 11.12
C TYR A 22 3.41 -2.00 10.10
N SER A 23 3.07 -1.92 8.82
CA SER A 23 3.95 -2.29 7.72
C SER A 23 5.09 -1.29 7.47
N THR A 24 6.12 -1.77 6.78
CA THR A 24 7.11 -0.92 6.12
C THR A 24 6.51 -0.35 4.83
N ASN A 25 6.73 0.94 4.57
CA ASN A 25 6.38 1.53 3.29
C ASN A 25 7.66 1.89 2.54
N SER A 26 7.75 1.46 1.28
CA SER A 26 8.93 1.64 0.46
C SER A 26 8.63 2.39 -0.83
N LEU A 27 9.51 3.32 -1.20
CA LEU A 27 9.47 4.05 -2.46
C LEU A 27 10.53 3.50 -3.40
N LEU A 28 10.10 3.00 -4.56
CA LEU A 28 10.99 2.68 -5.66
C LEU A 28 10.85 3.77 -6.72
N ARG A 29 12.00 4.22 -7.23
CA ARG A 29 12.05 5.07 -8.41
C ARG A 29 12.67 4.28 -9.54
N VAL A 30 11.91 4.09 -10.63
CA VAL A 30 12.36 3.32 -11.80
C VAL A 30 12.04 4.13 -13.06
N GLY A 31 13.08 4.59 -13.74
CA GLY A 31 12.91 5.55 -14.83
C GLY A 31 12.26 6.83 -14.34
N ASN A 32 11.10 7.16 -14.88
CA ASN A 32 10.29 8.32 -14.47
C ASN A 32 9.15 7.96 -13.50
N ASN A 33 9.06 6.71 -13.05
CA ASN A 33 7.98 6.26 -12.20
C ASN A 33 8.37 6.30 -10.72
N ASN A 34 7.51 6.87 -9.89
CA ASN A 34 7.52 6.78 -8.44
C ASN A 34 6.52 5.69 -8.02
N ILE A 35 7.04 4.60 -7.47
CA ILE A 35 6.26 3.42 -7.09
C ILE A 35 6.28 3.28 -5.58
N LEU A 36 5.11 3.33 -4.95
CA LEU A 36 4.97 3.11 -3.52
C LEU A 36 4.54 1.67 -3.27
N VAL A 37 5.30 0.94 -2.44
CA VAL A 37 4.94 -0.41 -1.98
C VAL A 37 4.36 -0.31 -0.59
N ASP A 38 3.11 -0.68 -0.47
CA ASP A 38 2.22 -0.54 0.68
C ASP A 38 2.04 0.91 1.16
N THR A 39 0.89 1.19 1.73
CA THR A 39 0.51 2.55 2.13
C THR A 39 0.40 2.74 3.64
N GLY A 40 0.50 1.66 4.40
CA GLY A 40 0.46 1.69 5.85
C GLY A 40 -0.94 1.92 6.45
N PRO A 41 -1.03 1.91 7.78
CA PRO A 41 -2.27 2.15 8.50
C PRO A 41 -2.64 3.64 8.53
N SER A 42 -3.92 3.94 8.66
CA SER A 42 -4.45 5.32 8.74
C SER A 42 -3.84 6.12 9.90
N SER A 43 -3.49 5.47 11.00
CA SER A 43 -2.82 6.09 12.14
C SER A 43 -1.42 6.65 11.80
N ARG A 44 -0.78 6.15 10.74
CA ARG A 44 0.55 6.58 10.29
C ARG A 44 0.51 7.51 9.07
N ARG A 45 -0.69 7.90 8.61
CA ARG A 45 -0.89 8.81 7.47
C ARG A 45 -0.01 10.08 7.52
N PRO A 46 0.06 10.83 8.62
CA PRO A 46 0.90 12.03 8.67
C PRO A 46 2.40 11.74 8.51
N PHE A 47 2.85 10.58 8.99
CA PHE A 47 4.25 10.16 8.84
C PHE A 47 4.57 9.78 7.40
N LEU A 48 3.68 9.06 6.72
CA LEU A 48 3.84 8.71 5.31
C LEU A 48 3.94 9.98 4.45
N VAL A 49 3.01 10.91 4.61
CA VAL A 49 3.01 12.19 3.87
C VAL A 49 4.29 12.99 4.17
N LYS A 50 4.70 13.08 5.44
CA LYS A 50 5.95 13.76 5.82
C LYS A 50 7.18 13.10 5.17
N SER A 51 7.20 11.77 5.09
CA SER A 51 8.33 11.03 4.51
C SER A 51 8.40 11.19 2.99
N LEU A 52 7.25 11.22 2.29
CA LEU A 52 7.18 11.58 0.88
C LEU A 52 7.72 12.98 0.64
N LYS A 53 7.26 13.95 1.44
CA LYS A 53 7.71 15.35 1.35
C LYS A 53 9.20 15.51 1.58
N ALA A 54 9.80 14.74 2.47
CA ALA A 54 11.25 14.71 2.70
C ALA A 54 12.03 14.16 1.47
N LYS A 55 11.35 13.43 0.58
CA LYS A 55 11.89 12.96 -0.71
C LYS A 55 11.54 13.89 -1.88
N GLY A 56 10.93 15.05 -1.61
CA GLY A 56 10.50 16.03 -2.61
C GLY A 56 9.24 15.62 -3.36
N LEU A 57 8.38 14.76 -2.76
CA LEU A 57 7.17 14.24 -3.37
C LEU A 57 5.93 14.59 -2.53
N GLU A 58 4.83 14.83 -3.22
CA GLU A 58 3.49 14.84 -2.64
C GLU A 58 2.75 13.53 -3.06
N PRO A 59 1.63 13.18 -2.44
CA PRO A 59 0.88 11.97 -2.82
C PRO A 59 0.50 11.91 -4.31
N ALA A 60 0.24 13.06 -4.94
CA ALA A 60 -0.10 13.15 -6.36
C ALA A 60 1.08 12.82 -7.30
N ASP A 61 2.32 12.82 -6.78
CA ASP A 61 3.52 12.47 -7.55
C ASP A 61 3.78 10.96 -7.59
N ILE A 62 2.96 10.15 -6.93
CA ILE A 62 3.05 8.70 -6.96
C ILE A 62 2.28 8.19 -8.19
N ASP A 63 3.00 7.52 -9.08
CA ASP A 63 2.44 6.97 -10.32
C ASP A 63 1.78 5.60 -10.09
N ILE A 64 2.35 4.80 -9.20
CA ILE A 64 1.92 3.43 -8.96
C ILE A 64 1.96 3.13 -7.45
N VAL A 65 0.89 2.53 -6.94
CA VAL A 65 0.85 1.90 -5.62
C VAL A 65 0.79 0.39 -5.81
N VAL A 66 1.71 -0.33 -5.19
CA VAL A 66 1.68 -1.80 -5.16
C VAL A 66 1.27 -2.23 -3.76
N LEU A 67 0.17 -2.95 -3.65
CA LEU A 67 -0.25 -3.56 -2.38
C LEU A 67 0.22 -5.01 -2.33
N THR A 68 1.02 -5.32 -1.33
CA THR A 68 1.47 -6.70 -1.09
C THR A 68 0.29 -7.59 -0.70
N HIS A 69 -0.61 -7.06 0.11
CA HIS A 69 -1.88 -7.67 0.50
C HIS A 69 -2.80 -6.61 1.15
N MET A 70 -4.04 -7.00 1.49
CA MET A 70 -5.06 -6.06 1.92
C MET A 70 -5.35 -6.06 3.43
N HIS A 71 -4.36 -6.37 4.28
CA HIS A 71 -4.47 -6.09 5.71
C HIS A 71 -4.42 -4.58 5.98
N TRP A 72 -5.09 -4.16 7.06
CA TRP A 72 -5.28 -2.75 7.40
C TRP A 72 -3.96 -1.95 7.48
N ASP A 73 -2.92 -2.56 8.01
CA ASP A 73 -1.62 -1.93 8.20
C ASP A 73 -0.78 -1.82 6.92
N HIS A 74 -1.27 -2.37 5.80
CA HIS A 74 -0.64 -2.28 4.48
C HIS A 74 -1.39 -1.34 3.54
N CYS A 75 -2.71 -1.21 3.65
CA CYS A 75 -3.52 -0.63 2.59
C CYS A 75 -4.37 0.59 2.96
N GLN A 76 -4.51 0.96 4.24
CA GLN A 76 -5.49 1.96 4.68
C GLN A 76 -5.27 3.39 4.17
N ASN A 77 -4.06 3.76 3.74
CA ASN A 77 -3.82 5.08 3.17
C ASN A 77 -3.84 5.12 1.64
N THR A 78 -4.33 4.06 0.99
CA THR A 78 -4.39 4.01 -0.49
C THR A 78 -5.25 5.14 -1.07
N ASP A 79 -6.25 5.62 -0.33
CA ASP A 79 -7.11 6.74 -0.69
C ASP A 79 -6.39 8.09 -0.89
N LEU A 80 -5.16 8.22 -0.41
CA LEU A 80 -4.32 9.41 -0.68
C LEU A 80 -3.82 9.48 -2.13
N PHE A 81 -3.78 8.36 -2.83
CA PHE A 81 -3.10 8.20 -4.12
C PHE A 81 -4.11 8.05 -5.26
N THR A 82 -5.03 9.02 -5.36
CA THR A 82 -6.17 8.99 -6.30
C THR A 82 -5.78 8.98 -7.77
N ASP A 83 -4.60 9.53 -8.10
CA ASP A 83 -4.09 9.59 -9.47
C ASP A 83 -3.24 8.38 -9.84
N ALA A 84 -2.75 7.65 -8.86
CA ALA A 84 -1.93 6.46 -9.04
C ALA A 84 -2.72 5.26 -9.60
N ARG A 85 -2.02 4.40 -10.34
CA ARG A 85 -2.50 3.03 -10.61
C ARG A 85 -2.24 2.19 -9.38
N VAL A 86 -3.27 1.51 -8.88
CA VAL A 86 -3.14 0.58 -7.74
C VAL A 86 -3.01 -0.83 -8.29
N LEU A 87 -1.90 -1.48 -7.97
CA LEU A 87 -1.62 -2.85 -8.40
C LEU A 87 -1.78 -3.79 -7.21
N VAL A 88 -2.57 -4.83 -7.37
CA VAL A 88 -2.83 -5.83 -6.34
C VAL A 88 -3.13 -7.19 -6.97
N ASN A 89 -2.80 -8.27 -6.28
CA ASN A 89 -3.18 -9.60 -6.76
C ASN A 89 -4.71 -9.77 -6.71
N PRO A 90 -5.37 -10.32 -7.74
CA PRO A 90 -6.82 -10.49 -7.77
C PRO A 90 -7.35 -11.32 -6.59
N THR A 91 -6.58 -12.29 -6.12
CA THR A 91 -6.94 -13.11 -4.95
C THR A 91 -7.11 -12.27 -3.68
N GLU A 92 -6.33 -11.19 -3.52
CA GLU A 92 -6.43 -10.28 -2.38
C GLU A 92 -7.74 -9.49 -2.41
N ILE A 93 -8.16 -9.03 -3.59
CA ILE A 93 -9.44 -8.32 -3.76
C ILE A 93 -10.61 -9.24 -3.41
N ASP A 94 -10.59 -10.47 -3.92
CA ASP A 94 -11.66 -11.44 -3.66
C ASP A 94 -11.69 -11.85 -2.19
N TYR A 95 -10.51 -12.05 -1.58
CA TYR A 95 -10.40 -12.34 -0.16
C TYR A 95 -10.91 -11.17 0.70
N ALA A 96 -10.55 -9.94 0.37
CA ALA A 96 -10.97 -8.76 1.13
C ALA A 96 -12.50 -8.51 1.08
N ARG A 97 -13.19 -9.00 0.05
CA ARG A 97 -14.67 -8.97 -0.03
C ARG A 97 -15.35 -9.97 0.89
N SER A 98 -14.70 -11.10 1.15
CA SER A 98 -15.23 -12.18 1.98
C SER A 98 -14.10 -12.87 2.77
N PRO A 99 -13.50 -12.15 3.73
CA PRO A 99 -12.38 -12.69 4.49
C PRO A 99 -12.82 -13.80 5.43
N ASN A 100 -11.86 -14.62 5.85
CA ASN A 100 -12.12 -15.59 6.92
C ASN A 100 -12.59 -14.85 8.16
N LYS A 101 -13.63 -15.36 8.82
CA LYS A 101 -14.24 -14.76 10.03
C LYS A 101 -13.28 -14.52 11.20
N TRP A 102 -12.14 -15.20 11.21
CA TRP A 102 -11.09 -15.06 12.22
C TRP A 102 -10.01 -14.05 11.80
N ASP A 103 -10.02 -13.62 10.56
CA ASP A 103 -9.06 -12.63 10.06
C ASP A 103 -9.63 -11.22 10.27
N LEU A 104 -9.33 -10.64 11.40
CA LEU A 104 -9.72 -9.29 11.77
C LEU A 104 -8.78 -8.22 11.19
N ALA A 105 -7.73 -8.63 10.47
CA ALA A 105 -6.75 -7.71 9.91
C ALA A 105 -7.16 -7.18 8.52
N VAL A 106 -8.13 -7.78 7.86
CA VAL A 106 -8.64 -7.25 6.59
C VAL A 106 -9.36 -5.92 6.84
N ALA A 107 -8.93 -4.88 6.14
CA ALA A 107 -9.50 -3.55 6.27
C ALA A 107 -10.94 -3.50 5.76
N ALA A 108 -11.90 -3.30 6.66
CA ALA A 108 -13.30 -3.21 6.31
C ALA A 108 -13.56 -2.09 5.29
N GLY A 109 -14.31 -2.38 4.24
CA GLY A 109 -14.64 -1.44 3.18
C GLY A 109 -13.51 -1.10 2.21
N MET A 110 -12.31 -1.68 2.39
CA MET A 110 -11.16 -1.39 1.52
C MET A 110 -11.41 -1.84 0.08
N ALA A 111 -11.97 -3.03 -0.12
CA ALA A 111 -12.33 -3.51 -1.45
C ALA A 111 -13.39 -2.63 -2.14
N ASP A 112 -14.29 -1.99 -1.36
CA ASP A 112 -15.28 -1.07 -1.89
C ASP A 112 -14.67 0.30 -2.24
N MET A 113 -13.76 0.81 -1.42
CA MET A 113 -13.03 2.03 -1.71
C MET A 113 -12.27 1.93 -3.02
N MET A 114 -11.65 0.78 -3.29
CA MET A 114 -10.89 0.53 -4.52
C MET A 114 -11.74 0.57 -5.79
N ARG A 115 -13.07 0.41 -5.71
CA ARG A 115 -13.95 0.51 -6.90
C ARG A 115 -13.91 1.86 -7.61
N ASN A 116 -13.51 2.90 -6.89
CA ASN A 116 -13.41 4.27 -7.41
C ASN A 116 -11.98 4.67 -7.77
N MET A 117 -11.03 3.72 -7.73
CA MET A 117 -9.63 3.93 -8.04
C MET A 117 -9.24 3.23 -9.35
N LYS A 118 -8.10 3.61 -9.91
CA LYS A 118 -7.51 2.94 -11.08
C LYS A 118 -6.81 1.66 -10.62
N VAL A 119 -7.57 0.58 -10.43
CA VAL A 119 -7.05 -0.70 -9.95
C VAL A 119 -6.79 -1.65 -11.12
N ASP A 120 -5.55 -2.13 -11.19
CA ASP A 120 -5.15 -3.20 -12.10
C ASP A 120 -4.70 -4.42 -11.29
N THR A 121 -5.01 -5.60 -11.79
CA THR A 121 -4.56 -6.84 -11.16
C THR A 121 -3.20 -7.27 -11.71
N VAL A 122 -2.37 -7.78 -10.82
CA VAL A 122 -1.03 -8.31 -11.15
C VAL A 122 -0.83 -9.69 -10.55
N SER A 123 -0.04 -10.49 -11.23
CA SER A 123 0.32 -11.84 -10.84
C SER A 123 1.83 -12.02 -10.79
N GLU A 124 2.29 -13.14 -10.22
CA GLU A 124 3.71 -13.48 -10.20
C GLU A 124 4.29 -13.51 -11.63
N GLY A 125 5.41 -12.84 -11.82
CA GLY A 125 6.10 -12.74 -13.11
C GLY A 125 5.67 -11.55 -13.97
N ASP A 126 4.62 -10.82 -13.61
CA ASP A 126 4.19 -9.65 -14.36
C ASP A 126 5.22 -8.52 -14.24
N LYS A 127 5.53 -7.91 -15.38
CA LYS A 127 6.40 -6.73 -15.44
C LYS A 127 5.57 -5.46 -15.20
N ILE A 128 5.90 -4.71 -14.15
CA ILE A 128 5.15 -3.51 -13.77
C ILE A 128 5.60 -2.29 -14.59
N VAL A 129 6.91 -2.11 -14.74
CA VAL A 129 7.53 -1.02 -15.50
C VAL A 129 8.81 -1.49 -16.19
N ASP A 130 9.26 -0.74 -17.21
CA ASP A 130 10.54 -0.98 -17.84
C ASP A 130 11.67 -0.39 -16.99
N GLY A 131 12.68 -1.20 -16.64
CA GLY A 131 13.83 -0.76 -15.86
C GLY A 131 14.81 -1.86 -15.52
#